data_558cc3256e1de63f9b8ba44775d29c9c
#
_entry.id   558cc3256e1de63f9b8ba44775d29c9c
#
_cell.length_a   1.000
_cell.length_b   1.000
_cell.length_c   1.000
_cell.angle_alpha   90.00
_cell.angle_beta   90.00
_cell.angle_gamma   90.00
#
_symmetry.space_group_name_H-M   'P 1'
#
loop_
_entity.id
_entity.type
_entity.pdbx_description
1 polymer ?
#
loop_
_entity_poly.entity_id
_entity_poly.type
_entity_poly.pdbx_seq_one_letter_code
_entity_poly.pdbx_strand_id
1 'polypeptide(L)'
;MPETPYVIDEMISAKSIAARVEALAREITAHFHDTDKLVVVGLLRGSFIFIADLVRELDLHVEVDFLEASSYGSGMESTREVRILKDLSGAVGGHDVLVVEDIVDTGFTLHHVINLLRSRGPRRLESCALLDKPSRREVDIRATWTGFEIPDEFVVGYGIDYAQYNRNLPHIGKVRFTDP
;
A
#
# COMPACT_ATOMS: atom_id res chain seq x y z
N MET A 1 -9.42 23.04 1.45
CA MET A 1 -10.41 22.21 0.74
C MET A 1 -9.91 22.03 -0.69
N PRO A 2 -10.18 20.91 -1.36
CA PRO A 2 -9.90 20.80 -2.80
C PRO A 2 -10.56 21.99 -3.53
N GLU A 3 -9.82 22.62 -4.43
CA GLU A 3 -10.30 23.83 -5.14
C GLU A 3 -11.41 23.53 -6.15
N THR A 4 -11.44 22.29 -6.67
CA THR A 4 -12.41 21.86 -7.69
C THR A 4 -13.50 21.01 -7.04
N PRO A 5 -14.80 21.28 -7.30
CA PRO A 5 -15.90 20.45 -6.84
C PRO A 5 -15.81 19.03 -7.41
N TYR A 6 -16.17 18.05 -6.60
CA TYR A 6 -16.14 16.63 -7.02
C TYR A 6 -17.21 15.82 -6.30
N VAL A 7 -17.54 14.69 -6.89
CA VAL A 7 -18.37 13.64 -6.29
C VAL A 7 -17.58 12.36 -6.18
N ILE A 8 -18.00 11.48 -5.30
CA ILE A 8 -17.36 10.17 -5.07
C ILE A 8 -18.37 9.11 -5.39
N ASP A 9 -18.06 8.30 -6.40
CA ASP A 9 -18.87 7.14 -6.80
C ASP A 9 -18.22 5.89 -6.19
N GLU A 10 -18.95 5.07 -5.44
CA GLU A 10 -18.42 3.82 -4.87
C GLU A 10 -17.92 2.90 -5.98
N MET A 11 -16.65 2.49 -5.89
CA MET A 11 -15.99 1.58 -6.85
C MET A 11 -15.80 0.19 -6.26
N ILE A 12 -15.36 0.09 -5.01
CA ILE A 12 -15.17 -1.17 -4.29
C ILE A 12 -15.79 -1.02 -2.91
N SER A 13 -16.81 -1.81 -2.64
CA SER A 13 -17.56 -1.72 -1.37
C SER A 13 -16.73 -2.16 -0.16
N ALA A 14 -17.05 -1.64 1.02
CA ALA A 14 -16.43 -2.06 2.28
C ALA A 14 -16.53 -3.58 2.50
N LYS A 15 -17.66 -4.20 2.10
CA LYS A 15 -17.86 -5.66 2.20
C LYS A 15 -16.88 -6.42 1.28
N SER A 16 -16.67 -5.94 0.06
CA SER A 16 -15.73 -6.56 -0.88
C SER A 16 -14.28 -6.44 -0.36
N ILE A 17 -13.93 -5.28 0.22
CA ILE A 17 -12.61 -5.06 0.84
C ILE A 17 -12.40 -6.06 1.97
N ALA A 18 -13.33 -6.16 2.92
CA ALA A 18 -13.23 -7.08 4.06
C ALA A 18 -13.03 -8.52 3.61
N ALA A 19 -13.84 -9.01 2.67
CA ALA A 19 -13.70 -10.37 2.13
C ALA A 19 -12.34 -10.61 1.44
N ARG A 20 -11.81 -9.58 0.75
CA ARG A 20 -10.50 -9.71 0.10
C ARG A 20 -9.36 -9.68 1.11
N VAL A 21 -9.45 -8.85 2.15
CA VAL A 21 -8.47 -8.81 3.26
C VAL A 21 -8.36 -10.17 3.94
N GLU A 22 -9.49 -10.81 4.28
CA GLU A 22 -9.50 -12.18 4.82
C GLU A 22 -8.83 -13.19 3.87
N ALA A 23 -9.09 -13.09 2.57
CA ALA A 23 -8.49 -13.99 1.58
C ALA A 23 -6.98 -13.79 1.50
N LEU A 24 -6.51 -12.52 1.43
CA LEU A 24 -5.11 -12.17 1.44
C LEU A 24 -4.40 -12.66 2.71
N ALA A 25 -5.02 -12.48 3.86
CA ALA A 25 -4.46 -12.94 5.13
C ALA A 25 -4.25 -14.45 5.15
N ARG A 26 -5.20 -15.25 4.62
CA ARG A 26 -5.04 -16.72 4.49
C ARG A 26 -3.88 -17.08 3.57
N GLU A 27 -3.76 -16.41 2.41
CA GLU A 27 -2.67 -16.65 1.46
C GLU A 27 -1.29 -16.33 2.09
N ILE A 28 -1.20 -15.19 2.77
CA ILE A 28 0.01 -14.70 3.45
C ILE A 28 0.37 -15.63 4.62
N THR A 29 -0.59 -16.01 5.46
CA THR A 29 -0.40 -16.96 6.57
C THR A 29 0.15 -18.29 6.06
N ALA A 30 -0.41 -18.82 4.98
CA ALA A 30 0.06 -20.07 4.38
C ALA A 30 1.50 -19.96 3.84
N HIS A 31 1.87 -18.81 3.26
CA HIS A 31 3.22 -18.57 2.75
C HIS A 31 4.26 -18.47 3.87
N PHE A 32 3.92 -17.83 4.97
CA PHE A 32 4.81 -17.60 6.12
C PHE A 32 4.60 -18.59 7.27
N HIS A 33 3.97 -19.74 7.03
CA HIS A 33 3.59 -20.73 8.06
C HIS A 33 4.76 -21.23 8.93
N ASP A 34 5.99 -21.10 8.44
CA ASP A 34 7.24 -21.53 9.11
C ASP A 34 8.01 -20.37 9.75
N THR A 35 7.40 -19.19 9.84
CA THR A 35 8.04 -18.02 10.47
C THR A 35 7.86 -18.04 11.99
N ASP A 36 8.91 -17.70 12.72
CA ASP A 36 8.79 -17.44 14.16
C ASP A 36 8.12 -16.08 14.43
N LYS A 37 8.39 -15.11 13.55
CA LYS A 37 7.85 -13.75 13.61
C LYS A 37 7.89 -13.09 12.23
N LEU A 38 6.77 -12.53 11.82
CA LEU A 38 6.65 -11.72 10.59
C LEU A 38 6.73 -10.23 10.92
N VAL A 39 7.68 -9.50 10.32
CA VAL A 39 7.72 -8.04 10.40
C VAL A 39 6.85 -7.46 9.28
N VAL A 40 5.74 -6.82 9.64
CA VAL A 40 4.82 -6.20 8.70
C VAL A 40 5.10 -4.71 8.65
N VAL A 41 5.55 -4.22 7.49
CA VAL A 41 5.96 -2.85 7.25
C VAL A 41 4.89 -2.12 6.44
N GLY A 42 4.15 -1.21 7.09
CA GLY A 42 3.16 -0.37 6.41
C GLY A 42 3.81 0.87 5.78
N LEU A 43 3.50 1.14 4.51
CA LEU A 43 3.93 2.37 3.85
C LEU A 43 2.92 3.49 4.14
N LEU A 44 3.35 4.47 4.93
CA LEU A 44 2.52 5.61 5.31
C LEU A 44 2.40 6.62 4.15
N ARG A 45 1.26 7.32 4.05
CA ARG A 45 0.15 7.30 5.01
C ARG A 45 -1.01 6.42 4.57
N GLY A 46 -1.20 6.17 3.27
CA GLY A 46 -2.41 5.58 2.71
C GLY A 46 -2.71 4.18 3.22
N SER A 47 -1.69 3.38 3.55
CA SER A 47 -1.87 1.98 3.96
C SER A 47 -2.39 1.77 5.39
N PHE A 48 -2.54 2.83 6.21
CA PHE A 48 -2.76 2.69 7.66
C PHE A 48 -4.03 1.91 8.05
N ILE A 49 -5.12 2.03 7.27
CA ILE A 49 -6.34 1.25 7.50
C ILE A 49 -6.14 -0.17 7.02
N PHE A 50 -5.59 -0.35 5.81
CA PHE A 50 -5.37 -1.67 5.24
C PHE A 50 -4.46 -2.53 6.11
N ILE A 51 -3.32 -2.00 6.59
CA ILE A 51 -2.43 -2.77 7.47
C ILE A 51 -3.12 -3.12 8.79
N ALA A 52 -3.92 -2.19 9.37
CA ALA A 52 -4.63 -2.45 10.61
C ALA A 52 -5.67 -3.58 10.48
N ASP A 53 -6.36 -3.67 9.36
CA ASP A 53 -7.30 -4.75 9.10
C ASP A 53 -6.55 -6.05 8.75
N LEU A 54 -5.54 -5.99 7.89
CA LEU A 54 -4.77 -7.17 7.46
C LEU A 54 -4.12 -7.90 8.64
N VAL A 55 -3.42 -7.17 9.53
CA VAL A 55 -2.70 -7.82 10.64
C VAL A 55 -3.61 -8.53 11.65
N ARG A 56 -4.87 -8.12 11.76
CA ARG A 56 -5.85 -8.76 12.63
C ARG A 56 -6.37 -10.09 12.08
N GLU A 57 -6.25 -10.28 10.75
CA GLU A 57 -6.66 -11.50 10.06
C GLU A 57 -5.49 -12.50 9.89
N LEU A 58 -4.23 -12.07 10.14
CA LEU A 58 -3.06 -12.95 10.07
C LEU A 58 -2.99 -13.88 11.29
N ASP A 59 -2.97 -15.20 11.06
CA ASP A 59 -2.71 -16.20 12.11
C ASP A 59 -1.20 -16.46 12.25
N LEU A 60 -0.46 -15.41 12.62
CA LEU A 60 1.00 -15.40 12.77
C LEU A 60 1.40 -14.47 13.91
N HIS A 61 2.59 -14.69 14.48
CA HIS A 61 3.20 -13.68 15.34
C HIS A 61 3.71 -12.52 14.49
N VAL A 62 3.13 -11.35 14.66
CA VAL A 62 3.46 -10.16 13.86
C VAL A 62 4.09 -9.06 14.72
N GLU A 63 5.11 -8.42 14.16
CA GLU A 63 5.62 -7.13 14.60
C GLU A 63 5.25 -6.10 13.54
N VAL A 64 4.66 -4.96 13.95
CA VAL A 64 4.25 -3.92 13.02
C VAL A 64 5.21 -2.75 13.12
N ASP A 65 5.73 -2.30 11.97
CA ASP A 65 6.50 -1.07 11.85
C ASP A 65 6.02 -0.28 10.62
N PHE A 66 6.44 0.97 10.54
CA PHE A 66 6.02 1.87 9.48
C PHE A 66 7.21 2.56 8.83
N LEU A 67 7.15 2.70 7.52
CA LEU A 67 8.06 3.48 6.72
C LEU A 67 7.27 4.58 6.01
N GLU A 68 7.76 5.81 5.98
CA GLU A 68 7.16 6.89 5.21
C GLU A 68 8.10 7.29 4.07
N ALA A 69 7.60 7.14 2.86
CA ALA A 69 8.30 7.53 1.65
C ALA A 69 7.51 8.59 0.89
N SER A 70 8.19 9.56 0.32
CA SER A 70 7.58 10.53 -0.60
C SER A 70 8.26 10.47 -1.95
N SER A 71 7.47 10.43 -3.02
CA SER A 71 7.97 10.69 -4.37
C SER A 71 8.07 12.20 -4.58
N TYR A 72 9.27 12.68 -4.89
CA TYR A 72 9.50 14.10 -5.19
C TYR A 72 9.48 14.32 -6.71
N GLY A 73 8.61 15.24 -7.17
CA GLY A 73 8.60 15.70 -8.55
C GLY A 73 7.24 16.19 -9.04
N SER A 74 6.95 17.48 -8.84
CA SER A 74 5.86 18.21 -9.51
C SER A 74 6.41 19.17 -10.58
N GLY A 75 7.40 18.75 -11.37
CA GLY A 75 8.01 19.61 -12.40
C GLY A 75 8.42 18.82 -13.64
N MET A 76 8.57 19.49 -14.78
CA MET A 76 8.85 18.93 -16.12
C MET A 76 10.21 18.19 -16.24
N GLU A 77 11.01 18.15 -15.17
CA GLU A 77 12.20 17.31 -15.01
C GLU A 77 12.12 16.63 -13.63
N SER A 78 11.20 15.67 -13.47
CA SER A 78 11.15 14.90 -12.25
C SER A 78 12.34 13.93 -12.21
N THR A 79 13.34 14.27 -11.40
CA THR A 79 14.20 13.23 -10.83
C THR A 79 13.27 12.37 -9.98
N ARG A 80 12.82 11.25 -10.50
CA ARG A 80 11.91 10.25 -9.88
C ARG A 80 12.48 9.70 -8.57
N GLU A 81 12.96 10.61 -7.71
CA GLU A 81 13.66 10.31 -6.47
C GLU A 81 12.66 10.07 -5.35
N VAL A 82 12.70 8.89 -4.77
CA VAL A 82 11.92 8.53 -3.59
C VAL A 82 12.77 8.86 -2.36
N ARG A 83 12.25 9.71 -1.48
CA ARG A 83 12.90 10.07 -0.21
C ARG A 83 12.22 9.35 0.94
N ILE A 84 13.02 8.78 1.83
CA ILE A 84 12.52 8.20 3.08
C ILE A 84 12.41 9.35 4.10
N LEU A 85 11.18 9.62 4.56
CA LEU A 85 10.87 10.65 5.56
C LEU A 85 10.91 10.07 6.98
N LYS A 86 10.43 8.82 7.15
CA LYS A 86 10.54 8.02 8.37
C LYS A 86 11.04 6.64 8.02
N ASP A 87 12.13 6.23 8.63
CA ASP A 87 12.66 4.88 8.51
C ASP A 87 12.09 3.95 9.58
N LEU A 88 12.33 2.65 9.43
CA LEU A 88 11.92 1.64 10.40
C LEU A 88 12.55 1.89 11.77
N SER A 89 11.81 1.53 12.81
CA SER A 89 12.28 1.61 14.20
C SER A 89 13.12 0.40 14.57
N GLY A 90 12.85 -0.76 13.95
CA GLY A 90 13.53 -2.03 14.19
C GLY A 90 14.42 -2.48 13.02
N ALA A 91 15.28 -3.46 13.29
CA ALA A 91 16.08 -4.13 12.27
C ALA A 91 15.26 -5.25 11.59
N VAL A 92 15.44 -5.41 10.27
CA VAL A 92 14.78 -6.46 9.49
C VAL A 92 15.72 -7.58 9.06
N GLY A 93 17.02 -7.46 9.33
CA GLY A 93 18.04 -8.44 8.97
C GLY A 93 17.73 -9.83 9.55
N GLY A 94 17.69 -10.86 8.71
CA GLY A 94 17.38 -12.24 9.08
C GLY A 94 15.92 -12.54 9.38
N HIS A 95 15.02 -11.53 9.40
CA HIS A 95 13.58 -11.71 9.62
C HIS A 95 12.82 -11.89 8.31
N ASP A 96 11.62 -12.47 8.41
CA ASP A 96 10.64 -12.43 7.33
C ASP A 96 9.94 -11.09 7.35
N VAL A 97 9.79 -10.47 6.19
CA VAL A 97 9.27 -9.12 6.04
C VAL A 97 8.15 -9.09 4.99
N LEU A 98 7.04 -8.48 5.36
CA LEU A 98 5.93 -8.17 4.46
C LEU A 98 5.76 -6.65 4.35
N VAL A 99 5.96 -6.09 3.16
CA VAL A 99 5.66 -4.69 2.87
C VAL A 99 4.19 -4.56 2.49
N VAL A 100 3.48 -3.62 3.13
CA VAL A 100 2.04 -3.37 2.88
C VAL A 100 1.86 -1.97 2.31
N GLU A 101 1.27 -1.89 1.11
CA GLU A 101 1.02 -0.67 0.34
C GLU A 101 -0.48 -0.50 0.10
N ASP A 102 -0.98 0.71 0.08
CA ASP A 102 -2.37 1.01 -0.28
C ASP A 102 -2.61 0.89 -1.79
N ILE A 103 -1.74 1.47 -2.60
CA ILE A 103 -1.86 1.45 -4.06
C ILE A 103 -0.51 1.42 -4.77
N VAL A 104 -0.34 0.50 -5.69
CA VAL A 104 0.79 0.49 -6.61
C VAL A 104 0.36 1.16 -7.92
N ASP A 105 0.78 2.41 -8.10
CA ASP A 105 0.54 3.21 -9.33
C ASP A 105 1.70 3.03 -10.31
N THR A 106 2.62 3.98 -10.42
CA THR A 106 3.81 3.87 -11.29
C THR A 106 4.80 2.79 -10.86
N GLY A 107 4.76 2.42 -9.58
CA GLY A 107 5.60 1.39 -8.96
C GLY A 107 6.92 1.91 -8.37
N PHE A 108 7.29 3.19 -8.57
CA PHE A 108 8.57 3.72 -8.07
C PHE A 108 8.72 3.59 -6.55
N THR A 109 7.68 3.91 -5.78
CA THR A 109 7.72 3.82 -4.32
C THR A 109 7.98 2.39 -3.87
N LEU A 110 7.17 1.45 -4.31
CA LEU A 110 7.33 0.04 -3.95
C LEU A 110 8.71 -0.50 -4.38
N HIS A 111 9.14 -0.20 -5.61
CA HIS A 111 10.45 -0.61 -6.13
C HIS A 111 11.60 -0.08 -5.26
N HIS A 112 11.57 1.20 -4.89
CA HIS A 112 12.59 1.81 -4.05
C HIS A 112 12.63 1.16 -2.66
N VAL A 113 11.46 1.00 -2.02
CA VAL A 113 11.34 0.42 -0.68
C VAL A 113 11.79 -1.04 -0.67
N ILE A 114 11.38 -1.84 -1.64
CA ILE A 114 11.80 -3.24 -1.75
C ILE A 114 13.33 -3.34 -1.89
N ASN A 115 13.96 -2.50 -2.71
CA ASN A 115 15.41 -2.51 -2.87
C ASN A 115 16.13 -2.05 -1.60
N LEU A 116 15.61 -1.02 -0.92
CA LEU A 116 16.12 -0.54 0.35
C LEU A 116 16.08 -1.65 1.42
N LEU A 117 14.91 -2.28 1.58
CA LEU A 117 14.76 -3.34 2.59
C LEU A 117 15.57 -4.60 2.24
N ARG A 118 15.67 -4.95 0.95
CA ARG A 118 16.51 -6.07 0.48
C ARG A 118 17.97 -5.87 0.86
N SER A 119 18.50 -4.65 0.77
CA SER A 119 19.87 -4.33 1.18
C SER A 119 20.14 -4.52 2.65
N ARG A 120 19.09 -4.62 3.49
CA ARG A 120 19.18 -4.86 4.94
C ARG A 120 19.21 -6.36 5.32
N GLY A 121 19.16 -7.25 4.34
CA GLY A 121 19.35 -8.69 4.51
C GLY A 121 18.20 -9.42 5.23
N PRO A 122 16.91 -9.18 4.90
CA PRO A 122 15.83 -10.01 5.43
C PRO A 122 15.96 -11.46 4.94
N ARG A 123 15.38 -12.41 5.67
CA ARG A 123 15.32 -13.83 5.28
C ARG A 123 14.43 -14.02 4.06
N ARG A 124 13.22 -13.47 4.13
CA ARG A 124 12.25 -13.34 3.01
C ARG A 124 11.74 -11.92 2.98
N LEU A 125 11.46 -11.41 1.79
CA LEU A 125 10.90 -10.08 1.58
C LEU A 125 9.82 -10.16 0.52
N GLU A 126 8.58 -10.01 0.97
CA GLU A 126 7.38 -10.03 0.12
C GLU A 126 6.60 -8.73 0.25
N SER A 127 5.63 -8.54 -0.63
CA SER A 127 4.79 -7.34 -0.62
C SER A 127 3.33 -7.65 -0.91
N CYS A 128 2.44 -6.87 -0.28
CA CYS A 128 1.01 -6.93 -0.48
C CYS A 128 0.47 -5.52 -0.73
N ALA A 129 -0.26 -5.33 -1.82
CA ALA A 129 -0.91 -4.07 -2.15
C ALA A 129 -2.43 -4.25 -2.14
N LEU A 130 -3.17 -3.28 -1.60
CA LEU A 130 -4.63 -3.31 -1.69
C LEU A 130 -5.09 -3.06 -3.12
N LEU A 131 -4.53 -2.04 -3.77
CA LEU A 131 -4.85 -1.66 -5.14
C LEU A 131 -3.62 -1.74 -6.05
N ASP A 132 -3.84 -2.13 -7.29
CA ASP A 132 -2.84 -2.11 -8.35
C ASP A 132 -3.41 -1.47 -9.62
N LYS A 133 -2.62 -0.56 -10.23
CA LYS A 133 -2.91 0.06 -11.54
C LYS A 133 -1.89 -0.41 -12.59
N PRO A 134 -2.05 -1.58 -13.18
CA PRO A 134 -1.06 -2.12 -14.13
C PRO A 134 -0.80 -1.20 -15.32
N SER A 135 -1.83 -0.46 -15.80
CA SER A 135 -1.72 0.46 -16.94
C SER A 135 -0.83 1.69 -16.66
N ARG A 136 -0.58 1.99 -15.38
CA ARG A 136 0.27 3.13 -14.95
C ARG A 136 1.72 2.73 -14.67
N ARG A 137 2.03 1.44 -14.78
CA ARG A 137 3.34 0.92 -14.40
C ARG A 137 4.46 1.48 -15.28
N GLU A 138 5.48 2.06 -14.64
CA GLU A 138 6.67 2.61 -15.31
C GLU A 138 7.96 1.84 -14.95
N VAL A 139 7.94 1.04 -13.88
CA VAL A 139 9.04 0.17 -13.46
C VAL A 139 8.55 -1.27 -13.35
N ASP A 140 9.38 -2.24 -13.65
CA ASP A 140 9.02 -3.66 -13.57
C ASP A 140 8.98 -4.13 -12.13
N ILE A 141 7.87 -3.85 -11.46
CA ILE A 141 7.56 -4.29 -10.09
C ILE A 141 6.09 -4.69 -10.00
N ARG A 142 5.84 -5.76 -9.27
CA ARG A 142 4.50 -6.19 -8.86
C ARG A 142 4.55 -6.58 -7.39
N ALA A 143 3.45 -6.33 -6.69
CA ALA A 143 3.28 -6.89 -5.36
C ALA A 143 3.10 -8.41 -5.45
N THR A 144 3.59 -9.16 -4.45
CA THR A 144 3.41 -10.61 -4.38
C THR A 144 1.94 -10.97 -4.27
N TRP A 145 1.19 -10.18 -3.51
CA TRP A 145 -0.27 -10.26 -3.41
C TRP A 145 -0.90 -8.92 -3.75
N THR A 146 -1.98 -8.97 -4.51
CA THR A 146 -2.78 -7.81 -4.88
C THR A 146 -4.23 -8.01 -4.48
N GLY A 147 -4.80 -7.03 -3.81
CA GLY A 147 -6.21 -7.02 -3.46
C GLY A 147 -7.08 -6.91 -4.69
N PHE A 148 -6.95 -5.80 -5.41
CA PHE A 148 -7.76 -5.48 -6.59
C PHE A 148 -6.91 -4.79 -7.65
N GLU A 149 -7.01 -5.26 -8.88
CA GLU A 149 -6.55 -4.50 -10.04
C GLU A 149 -7.64 -3.49 -10.43
N ILE A 150 -7.26 -2.25 -10.64
CA ILE A 150 -8.16 -1.17 -11.02
C ILE A 150 -7.67 -0.44 -12.28
N PRO A 151 -8.57 0.16 -13.07
CA PRO A 151 -8.18 1.03 -14.17
C PRO A 151 -7.49 2.31 -13.67
N ASP A 152 -6.98 3.13 -14.60
CA ASP A 152 -6.40 4.44 -14.27
C ASP A 152 -7.48 5.46 -13.88
N GLU A 153 -8.00 5.29 -12.68
CA GLU A 153 -8.99 6.15 -12.07
C GLU A 153 -8.43 6.84 -10.83
N PHE A 154 -8.84 8.06 -10.56
CA PHE A 154 -8.47 8.74 -9.35
C PHE A 154 -9.37 8.27 -8.20
N VAL A 155 -8.78 7.63 -7.20
CA VAL A 155 -9.52 6.95 -6.13
C VAL A 155 -9.18 7.51 -4.75
N VAL A 156 -10.13 7.40 -3.83
CA VAL A 156 -10.02 7.81 -2.42
C VAL A 156 -10.76 6.80 -1.53
N GLY A 157 -10.50 6.89 -0.24
CA GLY A 157 -11.15 6.07 0.78
C GLY A 157 -10.28 4.93 1.27
N TYR A 158 -10.67 4.32 2.37
CA TYR A 158 -9.97 3.23 3.04
C TYR A 158 -8.46 3.51 3.26
N GLY A 159 -8.15 4.75 3.67
CA GLY A 159 -6.80 5.24 3.88
C GLY A 159 -6.28 6.18 2.79
N ILE A 160 -6.71 6.01 1.55
CA ILE A 160 -6.29 6.81 0.40
C ILE A 160 -6.99 8.18 0.41
N ASP A 161 -6.28 9.24 0.05
CA ASP A 161 -6.79 10.61 0.13
C ASP A 161 -6.81 11.37 -1.18
N TYR A 162 -7.58 12.47 -1.15
CA TYR A 162 -7.42 13.61 -2.03
C TYR A 162 -7.22 14.87 -1.18
N ALA A 163 -6.06 15.49 -1.29
CA ALA A 163 -5.68 16.70 -0.53
C ALA A 163 -5.93 16.56 0.99
N GLN A 164 -5.61 15.40 1.58
CA GLN A 164 -5.82 15.00 2.97
C GLN A 164 -7.29 14.75 3.37
N TYR A 165 -8.22 14.72 2.40
CA TYR A 165 -9.63 14.39 2.65
C TYR A 165 -9.96 12.95 2.23
N ASN A 166 -11.06 12.43 2.75
CA ASN A 166 -11.70 11.16 2.36
C ASN A 166 -11.00 9.88 2.81
N ARG A 167 -9.87 9.92 3.53
CA ARG A 167 -9.21 8.69 4.05
C ARG A 167 -10.13 7.83 4.93
N ASN A 168 -11.11 8.46 5.58
CA ASN A 168 -12.05 7.84 6.52
C ASN A 168 -13.23 7.13 5.88
N LEU A 169 -13.39 7.17 4.55
CA LEU A 169 -14.44 6.42 3.87
C LEU A 169 -14.17 4.91 4.04
N PRO A 170 -15.22 4.09 4.32
CA PRO A 170 -15.04 2.66 4.53
C PRO A 170 -14.86 1.85 3.23
N HIS A 171 -15.01 2.48 2.09
CA HIS A 171 -14.95 1.90 0.75
C HIS A 171 -13.91 2.62 -0.11
N ILE A 172 -13.56 2.07 -1.26
CA ILE A 172 -12.82 2.78 -2.31
C ILE A 172 -13.83 3.45 -3.23
N GLY A 173 -13.70 4.77 -3.36
CA GLY A 173 -14.52 5.57 -4.26
C GLY A 173 -13.69 6.18 -5.38
N LYS A 174 -14.29 6.25 -6.58
CA LYS A 174 -13.76 7.00 -7.72
C LYS A 174 -14.13 8.47 -7.58
N VAL A 175 -13.13 9.35 -7.68
CA VAL A 175 -13.35 10.80 -7.72
C VAL A 175 -13.72 11.20 -9.14
N ARG A 176 -14.85 11.88 -9.26
CA ARG A 176 -15.28 12.50 -10.50
C ARG A 176 -15.44 14.00 -10.29
N PHE A 177 -14.56 14.76 -10.94
CA PHE A 177 -14.65 16.21 -10.91
C PHE A 177 -15.92 16.66 -11.62
N THR A 178 -16.61 17.62 -11.03
CA THR A 178 -17.79 18.25 -11.62
C THR A 178 -17.41 19.64 -12.10
N ASP A 179 -17.86 20.00 -13.30
CA ASP A 179 -17.69 21.37 -13.79
C ASP A 179 -18.37 22.35 -12.82
N PRO A 180 -17.78 23.53 -12.60
CA PRO A 180 -18.35 24.54 -11.72
C PRO A 180 -19.66 25.09 -12.25
#